data_6cbedd52b2f620889510a563780b8ccf
#
_entry.id   6cbedd52b2f620889510a563780b8ccf
#
_cell.length_a   1.000
_cell.length_b   1.000
_cell.length_c   1.000
_cell.angle_alpha   90.00
_cell.angle_beta   90.00
_cell.angle_gamma   90.00
#
_symmetry.space_group_name_H-M   'P 1'
#
loop_
_entity.id
_entity.type
_entity.pdbx_description
1 polymer ?
#
loop_
_entity_poly.entity_id
_entity_poly.type
_entity_poly.pdbx_seq_one_letter_code
_entity_poly.pdbx_strand_id
1 'polypeptide(L)'
;MNILVKLRGPSFDGSGKSRTPAMTGNCILALMVLAASSCLPAAAQQVLQGQEITESALIDALTPAPAPMLTRSLNAAPAVAPKPAKAALLITFETNATALTAGAKRELDIVGRALNTSKLADFNFVIEGHADPRGSAEGNRRLSEGRAAAVREYLVQNQSVREDRLKAVGKGDREPLNANNPAAPENRRVVFVNMSN
;
A
#
# COMPACT_ATOMS: atom_id res chain seq x y z
N MET A 1 -33.30 34.61 31.76
CA MET A 1 -32.41 34.99 32.86
C MET A 1 -30.99 34.96 32.29
N ASN A 2 -30.49 36.11 31.86
CA ASN A 2 -29.21 36.28 31.17
C ASN A 2 -28.08 36.33 32.19
N ILE A 3 -27.03 35.49 31.99
CA ILE A 3 -25.76 35.65 32.73
C ILE A 3 -24.69 35.98 31.71
N LEU A 4 -24.32 37.24 31.69
CA LEU A 4 -23.23 37.85 30.91
C LEU A 4 -21.91 37.58 31.65
N VAL A 5 -21.01 36.73 31.10
CA VAL A 5 -19.64 36.63 31.65
C VAL A 5 -18.70 37.53 30.88
N LYS A 6 -18.20 38.50 31.58
CA LYS A 6 -17.31 39.58 31.16
C LYS A 6 -15.86 39.04 31.13
N LEU A 7 -15.30 38.90 29.94
CA LEU A 7 -13.87 38.61 29.77
C LEU A 7 -13.03 39.89 29.99
N ARG A 8 -12.13 39.81 30.94
CA ARG A 8 -11.15 40.85 31.29
C ARG A 8 -9.82 40.50 30.64
N GLY A 9 -9.36 41.30 29.69
CA GLY A 9 -8.06 41.14 29.04
C GLY A 9 -6.91 41.68 29.94
N PRO A 10 -5.71 41.13 29.78
CA PRO A 10 -4.54 41.67 30.47
C PRO A 10 -3.98 42.89 29.76
N SER A 11 -3.68 43.89 30.57
CA SER A 11 -3.04 45.16 30.27
C SER A 11 -1.60 44.98 29.82
N PHE A 12 -1.21 45.67 28.78
CA PHE A 12 0.15 45.77 28.26
C PHE A 12 0.80 46.97 28.93
N ASP A 13 1.90 46.78 29.65
CA ASP A 13 2.74 47.88 30.15
C ASP A 13 4.12 47.77 29.51
N GLY A 14 4.50 48.85 28.85
CA GLY A 14 5.74 48.98 28.13
C GLY A 14 6.78 49.73 29.00
N SER A 15 7.99 49.29 28.97
CA SER A 15 9.20 50.13 29.15
C SER A 15 10.45 49.23 29.14
N GLY A 16 11.23 49.19 28.11
CA GLY A 16 12.46 49.96 27.89
C GLY A 16 13.65 49.40 28.62
N LYS A 17 14.56 48.84 27.88
CA LYS A 17 16.00 49.22 27.80
C LYS A 17 16.89 48.02 27.40
N SER A 18 17.47 48.22 26.25
CA SER A 18 18.65 47.52 25.72
C SER A 18 19.83 47.48 26.73
N ARG A 19 20.45 46.34 26.85
CA ARG A 19 21.88 46.25 27.21
C ARG A 19 22.45 44.98 26.64
N THR A 20 23.26 45.12 25.61
CA THR A 20 24.30 44.13 25.22
C THR A 20 25.43 44.17 26.24
N PRO A 21 26.09 43.10 26.53
CA PRO A 21 27.55 43.08 26.59
C PRO A 21 28.18 42.10 25.62
N ALA A 22 29.27 42.56 25.11
CA ALA A 22 30.17 41.90 24.17
C ALA A 22 31.02 40.77 24.82
N MET A 23 31.36 39.83 23.95
CA MET A 23 32.62 39.07 23.84
C MET A 23 33.23 38.42 25.10
N THR A 24 33.41 37.12 25.04
CA THR A 24 34.76 36.52 24.89
C THR A 24 34.61 35.00 24.71
N GLY A 25 35.35 34.53 23.76
CA GLY A 25 35.62 33.24 23.22
C GLY A 25 35.73 32.04 24.15
N ASN A 26 35.30 30.94 23.66
CA ASN A 26 36.14 29.73 23.62
C ASN A 26 35.56 28.74 22.61
N CYS A 27 36.31 28.40 21.60
CA CYS A 27 36.10 27.27 20.71
C CYS A 27 36.11 25.98 21.53
N ILE A 28 34.97 25.32 21.58
CA ILE A 28 34.96 23.84 21.79
C ILE A 28 34.15 23.25 20.64
N LEU A 29 34.88 22.68 19.71
CA LEU A 29 34.41 21.92 18.58
C LEU A 29 33.77 20.62 19.13
N ALA A 30 32.47 20.64 19.43
CA ALA A 30 31.71 19.44 19.72
C ALA A 30 31.27 18.82 18.41
N LEU A 31 32.02 17.81 17.96
CA LEU A 31 31.71 16.91 16.86
C LEU A 31 30.47 16.11 17.23
N MET A 32 29.28 16.61 16.92
CA MET A 32 28.06 15.80 16.96
C MET A 32 28.09 14.83 15.78
N VAL A 33 28.50 13.60 16.07
CA VAL A 33 28.24 12.45 15.20
C VAL A 33 26.74 12.22 15.20
N LEU A 34 26.07 12.75 14.19
CA LEU A 34 24.67 12.45 13.91
C LEU A 34 24.64 10.99 13.40
N ALA A 35 24.39 10.04 14.32
CA ALA A 35 24.03 8.69 13.93
C ALA A 35 22.68 8.75 13.19
N ALA A 36 22.75 8.85 11.87
CA ALA A 36 21.60 8.64 11.01
C ALA A 36 21.18 7.18 11.17
N SER A 37 20.25 6.94 12.09
CA SER A 37 19.53 5.68 12.22
C SER A 37 18.72 5.53 10.94
N SER A 38 19.27 4.81 9.95
CA SER A 38 18.57 4.41 8.73
C SER A 38 17.48 3.43 9.12
N CYS A 39 16.36 3.95 9.58
CA CYS A 39 15.12 3.19 9.68
C CYS A 39 14.72 2.86 8.24
N LEU A 40 15.06 1.66 7.78
CA LEU A 40 14.55 1.11 6.52
C LEU A 40 13.03 1.09 6.63
N PRO A 41 12.30 1.78 5.76
CA PRO A 41 10.85 1.69 5.78
C PRO A 41 10.48 0.23 5.50
N ALA A 42 9.75 -0.39 6.42
CA ALA A 42 9.03 -1.61 6.12
C ALA A 42 8.29 -1.36 4.80
N ALA A 43 8.51 -2.22 3.81
CA ALA A 43 7.87 -2.07 2.49
C ALA A 43 6.35 -2.01 2.70
N ALA A 44 5.84 -0.80 2.80
CA ALA A 44 4.42 -0.54 2.89
C ALA A 44 3.81 -0.99 1.56
N GLN A 45 2.83 -1.87 1.63
CA GLN A 45 2.07 -2.30 0.46
C GLN A 45 1.33 -1.07 -0.09
N GLN A 46 1.76 -0.59 -1.25
CA GLN A 46 1.12 0.56 -1.90
C GLN A 46 -0.23 0.13 -2.46
N VAL A 47 -1.28 0.85 -2.08
CA VAL A 47 -2.60 0.71 -2.67
C VAL A 47 -2.72 1.71 -3.82
N LEU A 48 -2.82 1.20 -5.03
CA LEU A 48 -3.01 2.01 -6.22
C LEU A 48 -4.49 2.32 -6.40
N GLN A 49 -4.83 3.60 -6.57
CA GLN A 49 -6.20 4.08 -6.74
C GLN A 49 -6.34 4.93 -8.00
N GLY A 50 -7.32 4.60 -8.83
CA GLY A 50 -7.78 5.45 -9.92
C GLY A 50 -6.71 5.94 -10.88
N GLN A 51 -6.40 7.22 -10.88
CA GLN A 51 -5.44 7.85 -11.82
C GLN A 51 -3.98 7.46 -11.58
N GLU A 52 -3.65 6.87 -10.43
CA GLU A 52 -2.29 6.40 -10.10
C GLU A 52 -1.99 5.00 -10.69
N ILE A 53 -3.00 4.31 -11.22
CA ILE A 53 -2.82 3.01 -11.85
C ILE A 53 -2.26 3.22 -13.25
N THR A 54 -0.95 3.10 -13.39
CA THR A 54 -0.26 3.10 -14.69
C THR A 54 0.33 1.72 -14.96
N GLU A 55 0.44 1.40 -16.25
CA GLU A 55 1.03 0.13 -16.67
C GLU A 55 2.47 -0.04 -16.16
N SER A 56 3.27 1.04 -16.20
CA SER A 56 4.64 1.02 -15.68
C SER A 56 4.71 0.78 -14.18
N ALA A 57 3.85 1.45 -13.39
CA ALA A 57 3.82 1.26 -11.93
C ALA A 57 3.42 -0.18 -11.55
N LEU A 58 2.49 -0.79 -12.31
CA LEU A 58 2.11 -2.19 -12.11
C LEU A 58 3.24 -3.16 -12.47
N ILE A 59 3.93 -2.92 -13.58
CA ILE A 59 5.07 -3.75 -13.98
C ILE A 59 6.15 -3.69 -12.89
N ASP A 60 6.49 -2.50 -12.40
CA ASP A 60 7.51 -2.33 -11.37
C ASP A 60 7.09 -2.98 -10.04
N ALA A 61 5.82 -2.83 -9.65
CA ALA A 61 5.28 -3.42 -8.42
C ALA A 61 5.19 -4.96 -8.47
N LEU A 62 4.93 -5.53 -9.66
CA LEU A 62 4.77 -6.97 -9.87
C LEU A 62 6.03 -7.67 -10.35
N THR A 63 7.07 -6.94 -10.72
CA THR A 63 8.38 -7.52 -11.06
C THR A 63 9.12 -7.89 -9.77
N PRO A 64 9.54 -9.15 -9.60
CA PRO A 64 10.32 -9.54 -8.44
C PRO A 64 11.64 -8.77 -8.39
N ALA A 65 12.03 -8.31 -7.19
CA ALA A 65 13.36 -7.73 -7.03
C ALA A 65 14.43 -8.77 -7.41
N PRO A 66 15.49 -8.37 -8.15
CA PRO A 66 16.57 -9.30 -8.46
C PRO A 66 17.14 -9.85 -7.15
N ALA A 67 17.33 -11.18 -7.11
CA ALA A 67 17.93 -11.81 -5.95
C ALA A 67 19.28 -11.14 -5.65
N PRO A 68 19.58 -10.79 -4.37
CA PRO A 68 20.86 -10.20 -4.03
C PRO A 68 21.95 -11.16 -4.49
N MET A 69 22.83 -10.69 -5.36
CA MET A 69 24.01 -11.46 -5.75
C MET A 69 24.80 -11.75 -4.48
N LEU A 70 24.85 -13.02 -4.09
CA LEU A 70 25.66 -13.49 -2.96
C LEU A 70 27.15 -13.25 -3.31
N THR A 71 27.64 -12.07 -2.98
CA THR A 71 29.08 -11.89 -2.84
C THR A 71 29.50 -12.79 -1.69
N ARG A 72 30.44 -13.68 -1.97
CA ARG A 72 30.93 -14.75 -1.12
C ARG A 72 31.62 -14.18 0.13
N SER A 73 30.82 -13.60 1.03
CA SER A 73 31.27 -13.16 2.35
C SER A 73 30.94 -14.27 3.34
N LEU A 74 31.97 -14.81 3.99
CA LEU A 74 31.89 -15.94 4.94
C LEU A 74 31.09 -15.64 6.23
N ASN A 75 30.46 -14.47 6.35
CA ASN A 75 29.60 -14.04 7.45
C ASN A 75 28.18 -13.68 6.99
N ALA A 76 27.62 -14.42 6.02
CA ALA A 76 26.26 -14.17 5.58
C ALA A 76 25.28 -14.58 6.68
N ALA A 77 24.54 -13.58 7.20
CA ALA A 77 23.28 -13.81 7.90
C ALA A 77 22.36 -14.65 7.00
N PRO A 78 21.47 -15.49 7.57
CA PRO A 78 20.60 -16.36 6.78
C PRO A 78 19.85 -15.52 5.73
N ALA A 79 19.97 -15.92 4.46
CA ALA A 79 19.33 -15.23 3.35
C ALA A 79 17.81 -15.21 3.60
N VAL A 80 17.26 -14.01 3.84
CA VAL A 80 15.82 -13.82 3.91
C VAL A 80 15.27 -14.11 2.53
N ALA A 81 14.39 -15.11 2.42
CA ALA A 81 13.73 -15.43 1.16
C ALA A 81 13.08 -14.16 0.56
N PRO A 82 13.23 -13.92 -0.74
CA PRO A 82 12.66 -12.73 -1.36
C PRO A 82 11.14 -12.72 -1.15
N LYS A 83 10.60 -11.59 -0.67
CA LYS A 83 9.16 -11.44 -0.53
C LYS A 83 8.52 -11.40 -1.91
N PRO A 84 7.38 -12.09 -2.11
CA PRO A 84 6.69 -12.05 -3.40
C PRO A 84 6.30 -10.61 -3.75
N ALA A 85 6.47 -10.24 -5.02
CA ALA A 85 6.04 -8.94 -5.52
C ALA A 85 4.52 -8.83 -5.49
N LYS A 86 3.99 -7.73 -4.97
CA LYS A 86 2.54 -7.53 -4.76
C LYS A 86 2.12 -6.15 -5.21
N ALA A 87 0.99 -6.09 -5.94
CA ALA A 87 0.30 -4.85 -6.23
C ALA A 87 -1.12 -4.90 -5.66
N ALA A 88 -1.47 -3.94 -4.80
CA ALA A 88 -2.80 -3.81 -4.24
C ALA A 88 -3.59 -2.76 -5.02
N LEU A 89 -4.76 -3.12 -5.54
CA LEU A 89 -5.64 -2.24 -6.28
C LEU A 89 -6.98 -2.09 -5.56
N LEU A 90 -7.48 -0.88 -5.49
CA LEU A 90 -8.81 -0.60 -4.97
C LEU A 90 -9.84 -0.78 -6.08
N ILE A 91 -10.15 -2.02 -6.41
CA ILE A 91 -11.15 -2.35 -7.42
C ILE A 91 -12.56 -2.12 -6.86
N THR A 92 -13.35 -1.30 -7.54
CA THR A 92 -14.71 -0.96 -7.12
C THR A 92 -15.72 -1.98 -7.63
N PHE A 93 -16.54 -2.50 -6.72
CA PHE A 93 -17.65 -3.39 -7.01
C PHE A 93 -18.99 -2.75 -6.61
N GLU A 94 -20.07 -3.22 -7.18
CA GLU A 94 -21.40 -2.92 -6.68
C GLU A 94 -21.59 -3.40 -5.25
N THR A 95 -22.50 -2.75 -4.50
CA THR A 95 -22.73 -3.09 -3.08
C THR A 95 -23.20 -4.54 -2.95
N ASN A 96 -22.54 -5.30 -2.07
CA ASN A 96 -22.79 -6.72 -1.85
C ASN A 96 -22.79 -7.61 -3.12
N ALA A 97 -22.13 -7.15 -4.18
CA ALA A 97 -22.05 -7.86 -5.45
C ALA A 97 -20.61 -8.16 -5.84
N THR A 98 -20.46 -9.08 -6.78
CA THR A 98 -19.22 -9.43 -7.46
C THR A 98 -19.13 -8.76 -8.84
N ALA A 99 -20.16 -8.02 -9.24
CA ALA A 99 -20.20 -7.32 -10.53
C ALA A 99 -19.18 -6.18 -10.55
N LEU A 100 -18.38 -6.13 -11.61
CA LEU A 100 -17.38 -5.08 -11.84
C LEU A 100 -18.05 -3.81 -12.37
N THR A 101 -17.74 -2.67 -11.75
CA THR A 101 -18.16 -1.36 -12.25
C THR A 101 -17.40 -0.99 -13.54
N ALA A 102 -17.90 -0.01 -14.27
CA ALA A 102 -17.21 0.51 -15.47
C ALA A 102 -15.82 1.09 -15.13
N GLY A 103 -15.67 1.66 -13.92
CA GLY A 103 -14.36 2.11 -13.39
C GLY A 103 -13.39 0.95 -13.22
N ALA A 104 -13.83 -0.09 -12.50
CA ALA A 104 -13.06 -1.30 -12.26
C ALA A 104 -12.60 -1.98 -13.57
N LYS A 105 -13.46 -2.02 -14.58
CA LYS A 105 -13.10 -2.57 -15.90
C LYS A 105 -11.97 -1.81 -16.56
N ARG A 106 -12.00 -0.46 -16.55
CA ARG A 106 -10.90 0.36 -17.07
C ARG A 106 -9.58 0.14 -16.35
N GLU A 107 -9.62 -0.01 -15.02
CA GLU A 107 -8.43 -0.33 -14.22
C GLU A 107 -7.90 -1.73 -14.58
N LEU A 108 -8.78 -2.71 -14.74
CA LEU A 108 -8.41 -4.07 -15.15
C LEU A 108 -7.89 -4.14 -16.59
N ASP A 109 -8.31 -3.23 -17.48
CA ASP A 109 -7.71 -3.14 -18.82
C ASP A 109 -6.23 -2.74 -18.75
N ILE A 110 -5.87 -1.85 -17.81
CA ILE A 110 -4.47 -1.48 -17.58
C ILE A 110 -3.69 -2.67 -17.00
N VAL A 111 -4.29 -3.36 -16.01
CA VAL A 111 -3.69 -4.57 -15.42
C VAL A 111 -3.46 -5.64 -16.47
N GLY A 112 -4.45 -5.90 -17.32
CA GLY A 112 -4.34 -6.92 -18.37
C GLY A 112 -3.21 -6.61 -19.37
N ARG A 113 -3.06 -5.36 -19.78
CA ARG A 113 -1.92 -4.94 -20.61
C ARG A 113 -0.60 -5.16 -19.89
N ALA A 114 -0.48 -4.75 -18.62
CA ALA A 114 0.73 -4.96 -17.82
C ALA A 114 1.11 -6.44 -17.72
N LEU A 115 0.13 -7.32 -17.42
CA LEU A 115 0.37 -8.76 -17.29
C LEU A 115 0.78 -9.45 -18.60
N ASN A 116 0.42 -8.86 -19.77
CA ASN A 116 0.78 -9.36 -21.08
C ASN A 116 2.10 -8.80 -21.63
N THR A 117 2.77 -7.91 -20.87
CA THR A 117 4.10 -7.42 -21.27
C THR A 117 5.14 -8.54 -21.20
N SER A 118 6.19 -8.46 -22.00
CA SER A 118 7.28 -9.44 -21.99
C SER A 118 7.96 -9.59 -20.61
N LYS A 119 7.90 -8.55 -19.78
CA LYS A 119 8.45 -8.57 -18.40
C LYS A 119 7.63 -9.46 -17.46
N LEU A 120 6.33 -9.58 -17.67
CA LEU A 120 5.42 -10.29 -16.77
C LEU A 120 4.78 -11.54 -17.41
N ALA A 121 4.95 -11.76 -18.71
CA ALA A 121 4.28 -12.82 -19.47
C ALA A 121 4.53 -14.26 -18.95
N ASP A 122 5.71 -14.48 -18.38
CA ASP A 122 6.13 -15.81 -17.89
C ASP A 122 5.78 -16.07 -16.42
N PHE A 123 5.25 -15.06 -15.71
CA PHE A 123 4.90 -15.22 -14.31
C PHE A 123 3.45 -15.65 -14.09
N ASN A 124 3.23 -16.33 -12.97
CA ASN A 124 1.91 -16.72 -12.47
C ASN A 124 1.49 -15.78 -11.34
N PHE A 125 0.18 -15.52 -11.24
CA PHE A 125 -0.34 -14.56 -10.27
C PHE A 125 -1.48 -15.16 -9.44
N VAL A 126 -1.52 -14.81 -8.15
CA VAL A 126 -2.69 -14.99 -7.32
C VAL A 126 -3.42 -13.67 -7.20
N ILE A 127 -4.72 -13.70 -7.43
CA ILE A 127 -5.65 -12.60 -7.25
C ILE A 127 -6.33 -12.79 -5.90
N GLU A 128 -5.92 -12.02 -4.89
CA GLU A 128 -6.45 -12.07 -3.54
C GLU A 128 -7.54 -11.01 -3.36
N GLY A 129 -8.79 -11.45 -3.11
CA GLY A 129 -9.88 -10.54 -2.74
C GLY A 129 -9.91 -10.33 -1.23
N HIS A 130 -10.08 -9.07 -0.80
CA HIS A 130 -10.22 -8.70 0.60
C HIS A 130 -11.55 -7.99 0.84
N ALA A 131 -12.12 -8.17 2.03
CA ALA A 131 -13.33 -7.52 2.49
C ALA A 131 -13.07 -6.75 3.79
N ASP A 132 -13.96 -5.82 4.13
CA ASP A 132 -14.01 -5.23 5.44
C ASP A 132 -14.79 -6.16 6.42
N PRO A 133 -14.59 -6.03 7.76
CA PRO A 133 -15.14 -6.97 8.74
C PRO A 133 -16.66 -6.80 8.99
N ARG A 134 -17.36 -6.00 8.20
CA ARG A 134 -18.82 -5.87 8.32
C ARG A 134 -19.49 -7.12 7.75
N GLY A 135 -20.32 -7.76 8.57
CA GLY A 135 -20.98 -9.02 8.22
C GLY A 135 -20.31 -10.25 8.87
N SER A 136 -20.66 -11.43 8.38
CA SER A 136 -20.07 -12.67 8.87
C SER A 136 -18.74 -12.98 8.18
N ALA A 137 -17.78 -13.55 8.91
CA ALA A 137 -16.49 -13.95 8.34
C ALA A 137 -16.63 -14.89 7.14
N GLU A 138 -17.60 -15.82 7.20
CA GLU A 138 -17.87 -16.73 6.09
C GLU A 138 -18.49 -15.98 4.89
N GLY A 139 -19.42 -15.05 5.12
CA GLY A 139 -19.98 -14.18 4.07
C GLY A 139 -18.88 -13.34 3.40
N ASN A 140 -17.99 -12.73 4.20
CA ASN A 140 -16.86 -11.94 3.71
C ASN A 140 -15.88 -12.80 2.90
N ARG A 141 -15.62 -14.04 3.32
CA ARG A 141 -14.79 -14.98 2.57
C ARG A 141 -15.40 -15.30 1.21
N ARG A 142 -16.69 -15.67 1.15
CA ARG A 142 -17.39 -15.96 -0.11
C ARG A 142 -17.46 -14.75 -1.04
N LEU A 143 -17.75 -13.56 -0.49
CA LEU A 143 -17.84 -12.33 -1.27
C LEU A 143 -16.48 -11.97 -1.86
N SER A 144 -15.42 -12.05 -1.07
CA SER A 144 -14.05 -11.75 -1.53
C SER A 144 -13.55 -12.75 -2.57
N GLU A 145 -13.89 -14.04 -2.42
CA GLU A 145 -13.59 -15.10 -3.40
C GLU A 145 -14.31 -14.84 -4.71
N GLY A 146 -15.63 -14.55 -4.67
CA GLY A 146 -16.41 -14.21 -5.85
C GLY A 146 -15.88 -12.97 -6.58
N ARG A 147 -15.42 -11.94 -5.85
CA ARG A 147 -14.78 -10.76 -6.43
C ARG A 147 -13.45 -11.08 -7.12
N ALA A 148 -12.61 -11.87 -6.47
CA ALA A 148 -11.35 -12.33 -7.08
C ALA A 148 -11.61 -13.18 -8.34
N ALA A 149 -12.63 -14.03 -8.31
CA ALA A 149 -13.05 -14.83 -9.47
C ALA A 149 -13.55 -13.96 -10.62
N ALA A 150 -14.37 -12.93 -10.34
CA ALA A 150 -14.86 -11.99 -11.36
C ALA A 150 -13.72 -11.20 -12.03
N VAL A 151 -12.72 -10.79 -11.24
CA VAL A 151 -11.50 -10.14 -11.77
C VAL A 151 -10.72 -11.09 -12.68
N ARG A 152 -10.50 -12.34 -12.25
CA ARG A 152 -9.82 -13.36 -13.04
C ARG A 152 -10.54 -13.62 -14.37
N GLU A 153 -11.85 -13.83 -14.30
CA GLU A 153 -12.69 -14.05 -15.47
C GLU A 153 -12.62 -12.89 -16.46
N TYR A 154 -12.70 -11.65 -15.96
CA TYR A 154 -12.57 -10.46 -16.80
C TYR A 154 -11.23 -10.40 -17.53
N LEU A 155 -10.12 -10.66 -16.84
CA LEU A 155 -8.77 -10.65 -17.42
C LEU A 155 -8.59 -11.74 -18.48
N VAL A 156 -9.15 -12.92 -18.26
CA VAL A 156 -9.10 -14.02 -19.25
C VAL A 156 -9.93 -13.69 -20.48
N GLN A 157 -11.19 -13.25 -20.29
CA GLN A 157 -12.12 -13.06 -21.38
C GLN A 157 -11.88 -11.79 -22.20
N ASN A 158 -11.47 -10.69 -21.54
CA ASN A 158 -11.39 -9.37 -22.17
C ASN A 158 -9.95 -8.91 -22.43
N GLN A 159 -8.97 -9.44 -21.72
CA GLN A 159 -7.57 -9.04 -21.84
C GLN A 159 -6.66 -10.16 -22.36
N SER A 160 -7.23 -11.31 -22.70
CA SER A 160 -6.50 -12.47 -23.25
C SER A 160 -5.33 -12.95 -22.35
N VAL A 161 -5.44 -12.73 -21.04
CA VAL A 161 -4.48 -13.29 -20.10
C VAL A 161 -4.76 -14.80 -19.97
N ARG A 162 -3.74 -15.64 -20.10
CA ARG A 162 -3.91 -17.09 -20.00
C ARG A 162 -4.47 -17.49 -18.64
N GLU A 163 -5.46 -18.36 -18.66
CA GLU A 163 -6.18 -18.81 -17.47
C GLU A 163 -5.28 -19.53 -16.46
N ASP A 164 -4.34 -20.35 -16.96
CA ASP A 164 -3.39 -21.11 -16.17
C ASP A 164 -2.43 -20.24 -15.33
N ARG A 165 -2.26 -18.98 -15.73
CA ARG A 165 -1.42 -18.00 -15.00
C ARG A 165 -2.15 -17.34 -13.84
N LEU A 166 -3.46 -17.45 -13.72
CA LEU A 166 -4.26 -16.71 -12.77
C LEU A 166 -4.99 -17.64 -11.79
N LYS A 167 -4.78 -17.42 -10.49
CA LYS A 167 -5.51 -18.11 -9.42
C LYS A 167 -6.28 -17.10 -8.58
N ALA A 168 -7.59 -17.30 -8.40
CA ALA A 168 -8.42 -16.44 -7.53
C ALA A 168 -8.50 -17.06 -6.12
N VAL A 169 -8.39 -16.20 -5.08
CA VAL A 169 -8.47 -16.59 -3.67
C VAL A 169 -9.20 -15.52 -2.88
N GLY A 170 -10.17 -15.91 -2.05
CA GLY A 170 -10.83 -15.03 -1.09
C GLY A 170 -10.13 -15.06 0.26
N LYS A 171 -9.63 -13.92 0.71
CA LYS A 171 -9.04 -13.72 2.04
C LYS A 171 -10.05 -13.29 3.08
N GLY A 172 -11.22 -12.78 2.67
CA GLY A 172 -12.21 -12.19 3.56
C GLY A 172 -11.65 -10.96 4.28
N ASP A 173 -11.93 -10.87 5.57
CA ASP A 173 -11.54 -9.78 6.47
C ASP A 173 -10.30 -10.07 7.33
N ARG A 174 -9.62 -11.20 7.07
CA ARG A 174 -8.52 -11.69 7.94
C ARG A 174 -7.24 -10.86 7.86
N GLU A 175 -7.01 -10.16 6.76
CA GLU A 175 -5.79 -9.41 6.49
C GLU A 175 -6.14 -7.95 6.16
N PRO A 176 -6.58 -7.13 7.16
CA PRO A 176 -6.89 -5.73 6.91
C PRO A 176 -5.61 -4.96 6.57
N LEU A 177 -5.67 -4.07 5.57
CA LEU A 177 -4.58 -3.15 5.27
C LEU A 177 -4.48 -2.07 6.34
N ASN A 178 -5.65 -1.52 6.74
CA ASN A 178 -5.77 -0.57 7.84
C ASN A 178 -6.38 -1.28 9.06
N ALA A 179 -5.53 -1.78 9.95
CA ALA A 179 -5.95 -2.46 11.17
C ALA A 179 -6.57 -1.49 12.20
N ASN A 180 -6.19 -0.19 12.15
CA ASN A 180 -6.72 0.83 13.05
C ASN A 180 -8.16 1.24 12.67
N ASN A 181 -8.52 1.12 11.40
CA ASN A 181 -9.86 1.32 10.91
C ASN A 181 -10.27 0.15 10.02
N PRO A 182 -10.72 -0.97 10.60
CA PRO A 182 -11.04 -2.17 9.82
C PRO A 182 -12.16 -1.97 8.77
N ALA A 183 -13.08 -1.01 8.99
CA ALA A 183 -14.14 -0.68 8.04
C ALA A 183 -13.71 0.27 6.90
N ALA A 184 -12.45 0.69 6.89
CA ALA A 184 -11.92 1.61 5.89
C ALA A 184 -12.04 1.05 4.45
N PRO A 185 -12.30 1.92 3.46
CA PRO A 185 -12.47 1.51 2.07
C PRO A 185 -11.28 0.74 1.49
N GLU A 186 -10.06 1.08 1.90
CA GLU A 186 -8.82 0.42 1.47
C GLU A 186 -8.72 -1.06 1.89
N ASN A 187 -9.53 -1.48 2.86
CA ASN A 187 -9.64 -2.90 3.21
C ASN A 187 -10.43 -3.70 2.18
N ARG A 188 -11.31 -3.05 1.41
CA ARG A 188 -12.03 -3.65 0.29
C ARG A 188 -11.23 -3.51 -0.99
N ARG A 189 -10.27 -4.38 -1.19
CA ARG A 189 -9.30 -4.32 -2.29
C ARG A 189 -9.10 -5.67 -2.96
N VAL A 190 -8.46 -5.64 -4.11
CA VAL A 190 -7.90 -6.82 -4.76
C VAL A 190 -6.38 -6.66 -4.81
N VAL A 191 -5.66 -7.72 -4.49
CA VAL A 191 -4.21 -7.76 -4.50
C VAL A 191 -3.75 -8.77 -5.53
N PHE A 192 -2.87 -8.35 -6.42
CA PHE A 192 -2.14 -9.24 -7.32
C PHE A 192 -0.82 -9.62 -6.70
N VAL A 193 -0.58 -10.91 -6.57
CA VAL A 193 0.65 -11.47 -5.98
C VAL A 193 1.37 -12.28 -7.03
N ASN A 194 2.59 -11.90 -7.36
CA ASN A 194 3.43 -12.69 -8.25
C ASN A 194 3.91 -13.95 -7.51
N MET A 195 3.73 -15.11 -8.14
CA MET A 195 4.08 -16.42 -7.58
C MET A 195 5.46 -16.92 -8.03
N SER A 196 6.29 -16.07 -8.61
CA SER A 196 7.66 -16.46 -8.94
C SER A 196 8.43 -16.81 -7.67
N ASN A 197 8.95 -17.98 -7.65
CA ASN A 197 9.92 -18.44 -6.64
C ASN A 197 11.33 -18.00 -7.03
#